data_88caed8ebc6eed7453f568e6d7b19ad7
#
_entry.id   88caed8ebc6eed7453f568e6d7b19ad7
#
_cell.length_a   1.000
_cell.length_b   1.000
_cell.length_c   1.000
_cell.angle_alpha   90.00
_cell.angle_beta   90.00
_cell.angle_gamma   90.00
#
_symmetry.space_group_name_H-M   'P 1'
#
loop_
_entity.id
_entity.type
_entity.pdbx_description
1 polymer ?
#
loop_
_entity_poly.entity_id
_entity_poly.type
_entity_poly.pdbx_seq_one_letter_code
_entity_poly.pdbx_strand_id
1 'polypeptide(L)'
;VRFDASLSILFGDRPLLEQPAAAAALGFDSVEMWWPFKDVVPAPPDVDRLAEALGEAGVSLISMNLAWGDRQRGQHGLASLPDERLRFRDHLDAAVAVAGRLGVKVLNALYGNPPQEVSRALVEDTAVDNLALAARRANEVGAVVVIEALNPVEFPLYGLHRLAESLAIADRVRAEMGQEVSLLFDVYHVQLSEGDLLGRFAAVSGRIGHVQIADAPGRRRPGTGEIAFERVLPAIEAAGYSGYVGLEYQPSSDPADTFSWLPVVARRSRRPAGEDDGDDGRP
;
A
#
# COMPACT_ATOMS: atom_id res chain seq x y z
N VAL A 1 -7.17 15.16 2.19
CA VAL A 1 -6.73 13.81 1.82
C VAL A 1 -7.91 12.92 1.42
N ARG A 2 -7.68 11.91 0.58
CA ARG A 2 -8.63 10.86 0.21
C ARG A 2 -8.22 9.58 0.92
N PHE A 3 -9.20 8.77 1.34
CA PHE A 3 -8.92 7.53 2.03
C PHE A 3 -9.30 6.32 1.19
N ASP A 4 -8.56 5.23 1.35
CA ASP A 4 -8.92 3.89 0.89
C ASP A 4 -8.81 2.89 2.05
N ALA A 5 -9.64 1.86 2.04
CA ALA A 5 -9.69 0.89 3.13
C ALA A 5 -8.96 -0.39 2.74
N SER A 6 -8.06 -0.86 3.59
CA SER A 6 -7.37 -2.13 3.37
C SER A 6 -8.31 -3.30 3.61
N LEU A 7 -8.69 -4.00 2.53
CA LEU A 7 -9.58 -5.16 2.59
C LEU A 7 -8.95 -6.30 3.40
N SER A 8 -7.66 -6.49 3.23
CA SER A 8 -6.94 -7.63 3.83
C SER A 8 -6.83 -7.58 5.35
N ILE A 9 -6.77 -6.37 5.95
CA ILE A 9 -6.65 -6.24 7.39
C ILE A 9 -7.98 -5.86 8.06
N LEU A 10 -8.76 -4.96 7.45
CA LEU A 10 -10.01 -4.47 8.04
C LEU A 10 -11.18 -5.43 7.87
N PHE A 11 -11.13 -6.28 6.83
CA PHE A 11 -12.20 -7.24 6.47
C PHE A 11 -11.67 -8.66 6.29
N GLY A 12 -10.48 -8.96 6.81
CA GLY A 12 -9.82 -10.25 6.65
C GLY A 12 -10.53 -11.44 7.32
N ASP A 13 -11.51 -11.18 8.16
CA ASP A 13 -12.43 -12.17 8.75
C ASP A 13 -13.50 -12.68 7.76
N ARG A 14 -13.64 -12.04 6.58
CA ARG A 14 -14.63 -12.37 5.55
C ARG A 14 -14.00 -13.08 4.36
N PRO A 15 -14.77 -13.90 3.63
CA PRO A 15 -14.35 -14.41 2.33
C PRO A 15 -13.94 -13.27 1.39
N LEU A 16 -12.89 -13.50 0.60
CA LEU A 16 -12.30 -12.47 -0.29
C LEU A 16 -13.34 -11.71 -1.14
N LEU A 17 -14.28 -12.45 -1.75
CA LEU A 17 -15.28 -11.86 -2.65
C LEU A 17 -16.39 -11.08 -1.93
N GLU A 18 -16.49 -11.20 -0.61
CA GLU A 18 -17.44 -10.44 0.21
C GLU A 18 -16.84 -9.13 0.76
N GLN A 19 -15.52 -9.03 0.79
CA GLN A 19 -14.79 -7.87 1.35
C GLN A 19 -15.12 -6.55 0.64
N PRO A 20 -15.20 -6.48 -0.71
CA PRO A 20 -15.57 -5.25 -1.41
C PRO A 20 -16.95 -4.73 -1.01
N ALA A 21 -17.96 -5.60 -0.96
CA ALA A 21 -19.31 -5.22 -0.57
C ALA A 21 -19.37 -4.75 0.89
N ALA A 22 -18.58 -5.37 1.79
CA ALA A 22 -18.49 -4.95 3.18
C ALA A 22 -17.87 -3.54 3.33
N ALA A 23 -16.85 -3.21 2.55
CA ALA A 23 -16.27 -1.86 2.53
C ALA A 23 -17.26 -0.83 1.97
N ALA A 24 -17.94 -1.16 0.87
CA ALA A 24 -18.97 -0.31 0.28
C ALA A 24 -20.13 -0.01 1.23
N ALA A 25 -20.59 -1.02 1.99
CA ALA A 25 -21.63 -0.86 3.00
C ALA A 25 -21.27 0.11 4.13
N LEU A 26 -19.95 0.30 4.39
CA LEU A 26 -19.42 1.28 5.34
C LEU A 26 -19.10 2.63 4.70
N GLY A 27 -19.43 2.80 3.41
CA GLY A 27 -19.31 4.07 2.68
C GLY A 27 -18.01 4.27 1.93
N PHE A 28 -17.14 3.27 1.85
CA PHE A 28 -15.91 3.38 1.05
C PHE A 28 -16.20 3.14 -0.44
N ASP A 29 -15.58 3.92 -1.29
CA ASP A 29 -15.56 3.74 -2.76
C ASP A 29 -14.16 3.41 -3.29
N SER A 30 -13.17 3.36 -2.41
CA SER A 30 -11.77 3.12 -2.71
C SER A 30 -11.19 2.16 -1.69
N VAL A 31 -10.44 1.18 -2.16
CA VAL A 31 -9.88 0.10 -1.33
C VAL A 31 -8.46 -0.25 -1.75
N GLU A 32 -7.73 -0.87 -0.85
CA GLU A 32 -6.44 -1.51 -1.13
C GLU A 32 -6.45 -2.95 -0.61
N MET A 33 -5.50 -3.77 -1.04
CA MET A 33 -5.36 -5.13 -0.54
C MET A 33 -3.94 -5.67 -0.69
N TRP A 34 -3.62 -6.65 0.13
CA TRP A 34 -2.46 -7.50 -0.12
C TRP A 34 -2.75 -8.44 -1.30
N TRP A 35 -1.71 -9.09 -1.84
CA TRP A 35 -1.92 -10.11 -2.88
C TRP A 35 -2.97 -11.13 -2.43
N PRO A 36 -4.13 -11.19 -3.09
CA PRO A 36 -5.27 -11.94 -2.55
C PRO A 36 -5.28 -13.41 -2.95
N PHE A 37 -4.44 -13.79 -3.90
CA PHE A 37 -4.44 -15.13 -4.45
C PHE A 37 -3.44 -16.03 -3.71
N LYS A 38 -3.77 -17.33 -3.62
CA LYS A 38 -2.90 -18.32 -3.01
C LYS A 38 -1.60 -18.48 -3.79
N ASP A 39 -1.70 -18.51 -5.12
CA ASP A 39 -0.59 -18.73 -6.01
C ASP A 39 -0.03 -17.38 -6.50
N VAL A 40 1.27 -17.36 -6.80
CA VAL A 40 1.94 -16.18 -7.36
C VAL A 40 1.47 -15.87 -8.78
N VAL A 41 0.95 -16.88 -9.49
CA VAL A 41 0.26 -16.75 -10.78
C VAL A 41 -1.16 -17.27 -10.59
N PRO A 42 -2.17 -16.40 -10.51
CA PRO A 42 -3.55 -16.81 -10.23
C PRO A 42 -4.21 -17.41 -11.47
N ALA A 43 -5.21 -18.26 -11.27
CA ALA A 43 -6.05 -18.72 -12.37
C ALA A 43 -6.92 -17.56 -12.87
N PRO A 44 -7.09 -17.38 -14.21
CA PRO A 44 -7.90 -16.30 -14.76
C PRO A 44 -9.31 -16.19 -14.18
N PRO A 45 -10.07 -17.28 -13.91
CA PRO A 45 -11.39 -17.18 -13.28
C PRO A 45 -11.38 -16.58 -11.88
N ASP A 46 -10.27 -16.69 -11.12
CA ASP A 46 -10.16 -16.08 -9.79
C ASP A 46 -10.05 -14.57 -9.89
N VAL A 47 -9.31 -14.09 -10.88
CA VAL A 47 -9.18 -12.65 -11.18
C VAL A 47 -10.51 -12.08 -11.65
N ASP A 48 -11.22 -12.78 -12.53
CA ASP A 48 -12.51 -12.34 -13.04
C ASP A 48 -13.54 -12.23 -11.92
N ARG A 49 -13.63 -13.23 -11.02
CA ARG A 49 -14.53 -13.17 -9.85
C ARG A 49 -14.21 -11.99 -8.92
N LEU A 50 -12.94 -11.69 -8.71
CA LEU A 50 -12.57 -10.51 -7.92
C LEU A 50 -12.96 -9.21 -8.62
N ALA A 51 -12.76 -9.14 -9.95
CA ALA A 51 -13.17 -7.99 -10.75
C ALA A 51 -14.69 -7.77 -10.69
N GLU A 52 -15.48 -8.83 -10.78
CA GLU A 52 -16.94 -8.80 -10.63
C GLU A 52 -17.34 -8.30 -9.24
N ALA A 53 -16.75 -8.85 -8.17
CA ALA A 53 -17.07 -8.43 -6.81
C ALA A 53 -16.74 -6.95 -6.53
N LEU A 54 -15.61 -6.45 -7.05
CA LEU A 54 -15.25 -5.02 -6.97
C LEU A 54 -16.24 -4.15 -7.75
N GLY A 55 -16.59 -4.58 -8.98
CA GLY A 55 -17.53 -3.88 -9.85
C GLY A 55 -18.96 -3.83 -9.28
N GLU A 56 -19.49 -4.95 -8.77
CA GLU A 56 -20.81 -5.03 -8.13
C GLU A 56 -20.88 -4.17 -6.86
N ALA A 57 -19.79 -4.12 -6.08
CA ALA A 57 -19.70 -3.25 -4.90
C ALA A 57 -19.52 -1.77 -5.25
N GLY A 58 -19.15 -1.44 -6.50
CA GLY A 58 -18.86 -0.06 -6.91
C GLY A 58 -17.62 0.54 -6.25
N VAL A 59 -16.63 -0.30 -5.88
CA VAL A 59 -15.38 0.15 -5.28
C VAL A 59 -14.21 0.01 -6.23
N SER A 60 -13.25 0.93 -6.15
CA SER A 60 -12.01 0.93 -6.96
C SER A 60 -10.85 0.39 -6.14
N LEU A 61 -10.11 -0.58 -6.68
CA LEU A 61 -8.87 -1.06 -6.07
C LEU A 61 -7.72 -0.11 -6.43
N ILE A 62 -7.24 0.63 -5.43
CA ILE A 62 -6.22 1.69 -5.61
C ILE A 62 -4.81 1.12 -5.53
N SER A 63 -4.54 0.34 -4.48
CA SER A 63 -3.22 -0.21 -4.18
C SER A 63 -3.29 -1.72 -3.95
N MET A 64 -2.24 -2.42 -4.36
CA MET A 64 -2.09 -3.86 -4.13
C MET A 64 -0.63 -4.19 -3.84
N ASN A 65 -0.40 -4.98 -2.79
CA ASN A 65 0.93 -5.54 -2.57
C ASN A 65 1.22 -6.65 -3.59
N LEU A 66 2.46 -6.76 -4.02
CA LEU A 66 2.96 -7.97 -4.66
C LEU A 66 2.99 -9.12 -3.65
N ALA A 67 3.07 -10.36 -4.14
CA ALA A 67 3.02 -11.54 -3.29
C ALA A 67 4.16 -11.57 -2.25
N TRP A 68 3.81 -12.03 -1.05
CA TRP A 68 4.74 -12.18 0.07
C TRP A 68 5.81 -13.25 -0.14
N GLY A 69 5.61 -14.13 -1.12
CA GLY A 69 6.40 -15.35 -1.25
C GLY A 69 5.86 -16.48 -0.38
N ASP A 70 6.72 -17.39 0.02
CA ASP A 70 6.38 -18.51 0.90
C ASP A 70 6.46 -18.11 2.37
N ARG A 71 5.29 -17.85 2.98
CA ARG A 71 5.19 -17.47 4.38
C ARG A 71 5.67 -18.56 5.35
N GLN A 72 5.60 -19.85 4.96
CA GLN A 72 6.12 -20.93 5.79
C GLN A 72 7.65 -20.93 5.85
N ARG A 73 8.29 -20.41 4.80
CA ARG A 73 9.74 -20.14 4.77
C ARG A 73 10.12 -18.78 5.37
N GLY A 74 9.17 -18.07 5.96
CA GLY A 74 9.39 -16.76 6.55
C GLY A 74 9.61 -15.64 5.53
N GLN A 75 9.22 -15.83 4.26
CA GLN A 75 9.36 -14.77 3.26
C GLN A 75 8.33 -13.65 3.48
N HIS A 76 8.76 -12.39 3.34
CA HIS A 76 7.94 -11.18 3.37
C HIS A 76 8.21 -10.31 2.15
N GLY A 77 8.13 -10.90 0.95
CA GLY A 77 8.45 -10.28 -0.32
C GLY A 77 9.56 -11.03 -1.04
N LEU A 78 9.72 -10.75 -2.33
CA LEU A 78 10.64 -11.46 -3.22
C LEU A 78 11.62 -10.52 -3.92
N ALA A 79 11.46 -9.20 -3.79
CA ALA A 79 12.16 -8.24 -4.64
C ALA A 79 13.69 -8.28 -4.48
N SER A 80 14.19 -8.57 -3.28
CA SER A 80 15.63 -8.60 -2.97
C SER A 80 16.24 -9.97 -2.87
N LEU A 81 15.48 -11.06 -3.14
CA LEU A 81 15.94 -12.43 -2.93
C LEU A 81 16.58 -12.99 -4.20
N PRO A 82 17.92 -13.24 -4.23
CA PRO A 82 18.63 -13.68 -5.43
C PRO A 82 18.11 -15.00 -5.98
N ASP A 83 17.80 -15.97 -5.11
CA ASP A 83 17.32 -17.30 -5.49
C ASP A 83 15.86 -17.31 -5.97
N GLU A 84 15.12 -16.22 -5.72
CA GLU A 84 13.70 -16.07 -6.09
C GLU A 84 13.49 -15.18 -7.32
N ARG A 85 14.57 -14.80 -8.04
CA ARG A 85 14.47 -13.88 -9.19
C ARG A 85 13.50 -14.34 -10.27
N LEU A 86 13.49 -15.62 -10.60
CA LEU A 86 12.56 -16.17 -11.61
C LEU A 86 11.13 -16.11 -11.11
N ARG A 87 10.91 -16.55 -9.87
CA ARG A 87 9.58 -16.51 -9.25
C ARG A 87 9.05 -15.09 -9.10
N PHE A 88 9.93 -14.11 -8.79
CA PHE A 88 9.56 -12.69 -8.77
C PHE A 88 9.09 -12.22 -10.16
N ARG A 89 9.78 -12.61 -11.24
CA ARG A 89 9.43 -12.23 -12.61
C ARG A 89 8.10 -12.84 -13.06
N ASP A 90 7.92 -14.13 -12.82
CA ASP A 90 6.67 -14.83 -13.15
C ASP A 90 5.49 -14.20 -12.40
N HIS A 91 5.70 -13.89 -11.10
CA HIS A 91 4.71 -13.19 -10.31
C HIS A 91 4.44 -11.78 -10.83
N LEU A 92 5.47 -11.02 -11.18
CA LEU A 92 5.34 -9.65 -11.66
C LEU A 92 4.49 -9.58 -12.93
N ASP A 93 4.70 -10.47 -13.89
CA ASP A 93 3.91 -10.52 -15.12
C ASP A 93 2.43 -10.78 -14.80
N ALA A 94 2.14 -11.70 -13.87
CA ALA A 94 0.80 -11.96 -13.40
C ALA A 94 0.20 -10.75 -12.65
N ALA A 95 0.98 -10.14 -11.74
CA ALA A 95 0.52 -8.99 -10.94
C ALA A 95 0.23 -7.76 -11.80
N VAL A 96 1.04 -7.49 -12.83
CA VAL A 96 0.79 -6.41 -13.79
C VAL A 96 -0.46 -6.67 -14.61
N ALA A 97 -0.68 -7.91 -15.06
CA ALA A 97 -1.91 -8.28 -15.76
C ALA A 97 -3.15 -8.09 -14.86
N VAL A 98 -3.09 -8.50 -13.60
CA VAL A 98 -4.14 -8.27 -12.60
C VAL A 98 -4.34 -6.78 -12.36
N ALA A 99 -3.27 -6.01 -12.20
CA ALA A 99 -3.33 -4.56 -12.00
C ALA A 99 -4.01 -3.86 -13.18
N GLY A 100 -3.65 -4.21 -14.41
CA GLY A 100 -4.30 -3.70 -15.61
C GLY A 100 -5.79 -4.05 -15.68
N ARG A 101 -6.15 -5.29 -15.36
CA ARG A 101 -7.55 -5.78 -15.36
C ARG A 101 -8.42 -5.10 -14.29
N LEU A 102 -7.86 -4.84 -13.09
CA LEU A 102 -8.58 -4.25 -11.95
C LEU A 102 -8.43 -2.73 -11.85
N GLY A 103 -7.59 -2.12 -12.68
CA GLY A 103 -7.35 -0.68 -12.68
C GLY A 103 -6.50 -0.16 -11.52
N VAL A 104 -5.68 -1.04 -10.91
CA VAL A 104 -4.79 -0.72 -9.78
C VAL A 104 -3.80 0.37 -10.19
N LYS A 105 -3.55 1.32 -9.29
CA LYS A 105 -2.66 2.47 -9.53
C LYS A 105 -1.33 2.36 -8.81
N VAL A 106 -1.26 1.59 -7.74
CA VAL A 106 -0.06 1.44 -6.92
C VAL A 106 0.22 -0.04 -6.67
N LEU A 107 1.44 -0.48 -6.95
CA LEU A 107 1.93 -1.82 -6.64
C LEU A 107 3.06 -1.71 -5.60
N ASN A 108 2.80 -2.20 -4.38
CA ASN A 108 3.83 -2.27 -3.34
C ASN A 108 4.71 -3.50 -3.54
N ALA A 109 5.96 -3.29 -3.94
CA ALA A 109 6.93 -4.35 -4.14
C ALA A 109 7.67 -4.64 -2.83
N LEU A 110 7.17 -5.62 -2.08
CA LEU A 110 7.77 -6.03 -0.81
C LEU A 110 9.21 -6.50 -0.99
N TYR A 111 10.13 -5.87 -0.25
CA TYR A 111 11.57 -6.08 -0.39
C TYR A 111 11.97 -7.52 -0.06
N GLY A 112 11.50 -8.02 1.07
CA GLY A 112 11.73 -9.39 1.52
C GLY A 112 12.71 -9.50 2.69
N ASN A 113 12.89 -10.75 3.14
CA ASN A 113 13.79 -11.16 4.21
C ASN A 113 15.04 -11.79 3.61
N PRO A 114 16.10 -11.02 3.29
CA PRO A 114 17.28 -11.58 2.64
C PRO A 114 18.02 -12.55 3.57
N PRO A 115 18.51 -13.70 3.04
CA PRO A 115 19.29 -14.63 3.82
C PRO A 115 20.59 -14.00 4.34
N GLN A 116 20.97 -14.30 5.58
CA GLN A 116 22.13 -13.68 6.25
C GLN A 116 23.47 -14.08 5.59
N GLU A 117 23.53 -15.23 4.96
CA GLU A 117 24.69 -15.75 4.24
C GLU A 117 24.92 -15.10 2.86
N VAL A 118 23.93 -14.36 2.36
CA VAL A 118 24.04 -13.64 1.08
C VAL A 118 24.63 -12.25 1.31
N SER A 119 25.61 -11.86 0.50
CA SER A 119 26.20 -10.52 0.63
C SER A 119 25.16 -9.43 0.40
N ARG A 120 25.26 -8.37 1.21
CA ARG A 120 24.39 -7.20 1.08
C ARG A 120 24.40 -6.60 -0.34
N ALA A 121 25.56 -6.54 -0.98
CA ALA A 121 25.67 -6.06 -2.35
C ALA A 121 24.82 -6.89 -3.33
N LEU A 122 24.88 -8.22 -3.26
CA LEU A 122 24.07 -9.08 -4.14
C LEU A 122 22.57 -8.94 -3.88
N VAL A 123 22.17 -8.77 -2.61
CA VAL A 123 20.78 -8.49 -2.22
C VAL A 123 20.29 -7.18 -2.83
N GLU A 124 21.06 -6.10 -2.65
CA GLU A 124 20.71 -4.78 -3.18
C GLU A 124 20.71 -4.73 -4.71
N ASP A 125 21.71 -5.35 -5.37
CA ASP A 125 21.74 -5.44 -6.84
C ASP A 125 20.53 -6.24 -7.37
N THR A 126 20.14 -7.32 -6.68
CA THR A 126 18.92 -8.07 -7.01
C THR A 126 17.68 -7.20 -6.90
N ALA A 127 17.58 -6.42 -5.83
CA ALA A 127 16.46 -5.52 -5.63
C ALA A 127 16.39 -4.44 -6.71
N VAL A 128 17.54 -3.83 -7.05
CA VAL A 128 17.62 -2.80 -8.10
C VAL A 128 17.14 -3.35 -9.45
N ASP A 129 17.64 -4.53 -9.87
CA ASP A 129 17.23 -5.18 -11.11
C ASP A 129 15.72 -5.49 -11.14
N ASN A 130 15.22 -6.10 -10.06
CA ASN A 130 13.83 -6.51 -9.98
C ASN A 130 12.86 -5.32 -9.89
N LEU A 131 13.20 -4.30 -9.11
CA LEU A 131 12.39 -3.09 -8.97
C LEU A 131 12.37 -2.26 -10.26
N ALA A 132 13.50 -2.18 -10.98
CA ALA A 132 13.54 -1.52 -12.27
C ALA A 132 12.63 -2.25 -13.29
N LEU A 133 12.66 -3.58 -13.30
CA LEU A 133 11.76 -4.37 -14.13
C LEU A 133 10.30 -4.13 -13.73
N ALA A 134 10.01 -4.14 -12.43
CA ALA A 134 8.67 -3.91 -11.90
C ALA A 134 8.14 -2.51 -12.30
N ALA A 135 8.94 -1.46 -12.13
CA ALA A 135 8.55 -0.10 -12.48
C ALA A 135 8.23 0.03 -13.97
N ARG A 136 9.07 -0.54 -14.84
CA ARG A 136 8.83 -0.54 -16.29
C ARG A 136 7.52 -1.24 -16.66
N ARG A 137 7.28 -2.44 -16.11
CA ARG A 137 6.09 -3.25 -16.40
C ARG A 137 4.81 -2.62 -15.83
N ALA A 138 4.86 -2.09 -14.60
CA ALA A 138 3.74 -1.38 -13.99
C ALA A 138 3.32 -0.14 -14.80
N ASN A 139 4.30 0.58 -15.35
CA ASN A 139 4.05 1.77 -16.17
C ASN A 139 3.27 1.44 -17.47
N GLU A 140 3.42 0.23 -18.02
CA GLU A 140 2.66 -0.23 -19.21
C GLU A 140 1.14 -0.26 -18.96
N VAL A 141 0.71 -0.42 -17.68
CA VAL A 141 -0.70 -0.43 -17.28
C VAL A 141 -1.13 0.82 -16.49
N GLY A 142 -0.27 1.85 -16.45
CA GLY A 142 -0.54 3.11 -15.76
C GLY A 142 -0.53 3.00 -14.24
N ALA A 143 0.24 2.05 -13.71
CA ALA A 143 0.51 1.89 -12.28
C ALA A 143 1.94 2.33 -11.93
N VAL A 144 2.15 2.74 -10.69
CA VAL A 144 3.47 3.04 -10.11
C VAL A 144 3.89 1.95 -9.15
N VAL A 145 5.19 1.71 -9.04
CA VAL A 145 5.75 0.82 -8.03
C VAL A 145 6.22 1.62 -6.82
N VAL A 146 5.87 1.14 -5.65
CA VAL A 146 6.37 1.66 -4.38
C VAL A 146 7.14 0.58 -3.63
N ILE A 147 8.07 1.00 -2.76
CA ILE A 147 8.75 0.16 -1.78
C ILE A 147 8.56 0.72 -0.38
N GLU A 148 8.51 -0.18 0.58
CA GLU A 148 8.16 0.11 1.96
C GLU A 148 9.27 -0.31 2.93
N ALA A 149 9.51 0.51 3.96
CA ALA A 149 10.30 0.13 5.12
C ALA A 149 9.38 -0.39 6.24
N LEU A 150 9.65 -1.60 6.74
CA LEU A 150 8.87 -2.19 7.83
C LEU A 150 9.60 -2.04 9.17
N ASN A 151 8.86 -1.83 10.26
CA ASN A 151 9.47 -1.66 11.57
C ASN A 151 10.19 -2.94 12.05
N PRO A 152 11.37 -2.82 12.71
CA PRO A 152 12.16 -3.97 13.13
C PRO A 152 11.57 -4.71 14.32
N VAL A 153 10.56 -4.16 15.00
CA VAL A 153 9.93 -4.78 16.17
C VAL A 153 9.07 -5.96 15.72
N GLU A 154 8.28 -5.78 14.67
CA GLU A 154 7.40 -6.82 14.13
C GLU A 154 8.05 -7.62 13.00
N PHE A 155 8.98 -7.00 12.25
CA PHE A 155 9.62 -7.57 11.08
C PHE A 155 11.16 -7.56 11.18
N PRO A 156 11.77 -8.19 12.21
CA PRO A 156 13.21 -8.06 12.48
C PRO A 156 14.13 -8.58 11.37
N LEU A 157 13.63 -9.43 10.49
CA LEU A 157 14.40 -10.01 9.38
C LEU A 157 14.18 -9.29 8.04
N TYR A 158 13.28 -8.32 7.98
CA TYR A 158 13.02 -7.57 6.76
C TYR A 158 14.23 -6.73 6.35
N GLY A 159 14.50 -6.63 5.06
CA GLY A 159 15.74 -6.01 4.58
C GLY A 159 15.78 -4.48 4.62
N LEU A 160 14.65 -3.79 4.84
CA LEU A 160 14.54 -2.33 4.90
C LEU A 160 13.73 -1.91 6.13
N HIS A 161 14.37 -1.19 7.06
CA HIS A 161 13.73 -0.73 8.30
C HIS A 161 13.57 0.78 8.39
N ARG A 162 14.21 1.53 7.49
CA ARG A 162 14.24 2.99 7.52
C ARG A 162 13.92 3.57 6.16
N LEU A 163 13.25 4.72 6.16
CA LEU A 163 12.95 5.46 4.93
C LEU A 163 14.21 5.76 4.10
N ALA A 164 15.32 6.09 4.76
CA ALA A 164 16.58 6.35 4.08
C ALA A 164 17.12 5.14 3.30
N GLU A 165 16.88 3.92 3.79
CA GLU A 165 17.28 2.68 3.12
C GLU A 165 16.43 2.45 1.87
N SER A 166 15.10 2.61 1.99
CA SER A 166 14.19 2.53 0.84
C SER A 166 14.51 3.61 -0.21
N LEU A 167 14.78 4.84 0.23
CA LEU A 167 15.18 5.94 -0.65
C LEU A 167 16.47 5.63 -1.39
N ALA A 168 17.48 5.07 -0.71
CA ALA A 168 18.76 4.71 -1.33
C ALA A 168 18.58 3.65 -2.44
N ILE A 169 17.73 2.63 -2.22
CA ILE A 169 17.41 1.64 -3.27
C ILE A 169 16.67 2.32 -4.43
N ALA A 170 15.67 3.15 -4.17
CA ALA A 170 14.93 3.87 -5.21
C ALA A 170 15.83 4.80 -6.01
N ASP A 171 16.80 5.47 -5.37
CA ASP A 171 17.78 6.33 -6.04
C ASP A 171 18.76 5.53 -6.92
N ARG A 172 19.16 4.33 -6.48
CA ARG A 172 19.95 3.41 -7.31
C ARG A 172 19.17 2.96 -8.54
N VAL A 173 17.88 2.58 -8.38
CA VAL A 173 17.02 2.21 -9.53
C VAL A 173 16.96 3.36 -10.53
N ARG A 174 16.79 4.59 -10.08
CA ARG A 174 16.80 5.77 -10.95
C ARG A 174 18.15 5.98 -11.63
N ALA A 175 19.23 5.97 -10.89
CA ALA A 175 20.57 6.30 -11.38
C ALA A 175 21.12 5.23 -12.32
N GLU A 176 20.93 3.94 -12.00
CA GLU A 176 21.52 2.83 -12.72
C GLU A 176 20.61 2.32 -13.86
N MET A 177 19.30 2.38 -13.68
CA MET A 177 18.32 1.75 -14.58
C MET A 177 17.41 2.76 -15.30
N GLY A 178 17.40 4.04 -14.92
CA GLY A 178 16.54 5.07 -15.50
C GLY A 178 15.06 4.85 -15.26
N GLN A 179 14.69 4.11 -14.19
CA GLN A 179 13.31 3.83 -13.81
C GLN A 179 12.96 4.52 -12.50
N GLU A 180 11.69 4.88 -12.31
CA GLU A 180 11.23 5.51 -11.09
C GLU A 180 10.52 4.50 -10.18
N VAL A 181 10.98 4.41 -8.94
CA VAL A 181 10.31 3.72 -7.85
C VAL A 181 10.04 4.75 -6.75
N SER A 182 8.81 4.78 -6.28
CA SER A 182 8.39 5.69 -5.22
C SER A 182 8.44 5.00 -3.84
N LEU A 183 8.19 5.76 -2.78
CA LEU A 183 8.14 5.25 -1.42
C LEU A 183 6.67 5.03 -1.02
N LEU A 184 6.40 3.96 -0.30
CA LEU A 184 5.24 3.85 0.54
C LEU A 184 5.62 4.38 1.93
N PHE A 185 4.89 5.40 2.39
CA PHE A 185 5.06 6.00 3.72
C PHE A 185 3.97 5.45 4.64
N ASP A 186 4.26 4.34 5.32
CA ASP A 186 3.38 3.87 6.40
C ASP A 186 3.73 4.59 7.70
N VAL A 187 2.80 5.41 8.17
CA VAL A 187 2.94 6.22 9.39
C VAL A 187 3.23 5.35 10.61
N TYR A 188 2.62 4.16 10.71
CA TYR A 188 2.83 3.23 11.81
C TYR A 188 4.25 2.66 11.81
N HIS A 189 4.71 2.18 10.65
CA HIS A 189 6.05 1.61 10.52
C HIS A 189 7.13 2.67 10.77
N VAL A 190 6.97 3.87 10.23
CA VAL A 190 7.91 4.98 10.46
C VAL A 190 7.93 5.41 11.92
N GLN A 191 6.77 5.48 12.59
CA GLN A 191 6.71 5.82 14.02
C GLN A 191 7.51 4.83 14.87
N LEU A 192 7.32 3.53 14.65
CA LEU A 192 8.00 2.49 15.43
C LEU A 192 9.50 2.35 15.09
N SER A 193 9.89 2.71 13.87
CA SER A 193 11.30 2.59 13.44
C SER A 193 12.13 3.81 13.78
N GLU A 194 11.58 5.00 13.58
CA GLU A 194 12.37 6.23 13.47
C GLU A 194 11.77 7.41 14.24
N GLY A 195 10.43 7.48 14.40
CA GLY A 195 9.74 8.66 14.91
C GLY A 195 9.85 9.89 14.00
N ASP A 196 9.65 11.09 14.54
CA ASP A 196 9.69 12.37 13.81
C ASP A 196 8.92 12.37 12.48
N LEU A 197 7.67 11.90 12.52
CA LEU A 197 6.83 11.70 11.34
C LEU A 197 6.76 12.93 10.42
N LEU A 198 6.63 14.12 10.99
CA LEU A 198 6.46 15.36 10.20
C LEU A 198 7.74 15.73 9.46
N GLY A 199 8.90 15.68 10.15
CA GLY A 199 10.19 15.96 9.53
C GLY A 199 10.54 14.96 8.45
N ARG A 200 10.29 13.67 8.71
CA ARG A 200 10.55 12.60 7.75
C ARG A 200 9.64 12.67 6.53
N PHE A 201 8.34 12.90 6.74
CA PHE A 201 7.42 13.08 5.63
C PHE A 201 7.84 14.25 4.73
N ALA A 202 8.14 15.40 5.33
CA ALA A 202 8.57 16.57 4.58
C ALA A 202 9.84 16.31 3.75
N ALA A 203 10.80 15.56 4.32
CA ALA A 203 12.07 15.23 3.65
C ALA A 203 11.90 14.37 2.39
N VAL A 204 10.85 13.53 2.32
CA VAL A 204 10.62 12.58 1.21
C VAL A 204 9.31 12.82 0.45
N SER A 205 8.58 13.91 0.73
CA SER A 205 7.23 14.17 0.20
C SER A 205 7.13 14.06 -1.33
N GLY A 206 8.15 14.55 -2.06
CA GLY A 206 8.22 14.45 -3.52
C GLY A 206 8.53 13.05 -4.08
N ARG A 207 8.74 12.06 -3.21
CA ARG A 207 9.08 10.68 -3.57
C ARG A 207 8.01 9.67 -3.11
N ILE A 208 6.94 10.14 -2.47
CA ILE A 208 5.89 9.29 -1.93
C ILE A 208 4.87 8.97 -3.03
N GLY A 209 4.68 7.67 -3.30
CA GLY A 209 3.67 7.16 -4.21
C GLY A 209 2.41 6.68 -3.50
N HIS A 210 2.52 6.29 -2.22
CA HIS A 210 1.38 5.89 -1.39
C HIS A 210 1.64 6.18 0.09
N VAL A 211 0.57 6.39 0.84
CA VAL A 211 0.60 6.60 2.30
C VAL A 211 -0.31 5.58 2.95
N GLN A 212 0.12 4.99 4.06
CA GLN A 212 -0.74 4.16 4.92
C GLN A 212 -0.71 4.66 6.35
N ILE A 213 -1.79 4.42 7.09
CA ILE A 213 -1.92 4.84 8.48
C ILE A 213 -2.48 3.74 9.38
N ALA A 214 -1.86 3.64 10.55
CA ALA A 214 -2.37 3.01 11.74
C ALA A 214 -1.78 3.73 12.96
N ASP A 215 -2.43 3.64 14.11
CA ASP A 215 -1.92 4.24 15.35
C ASP A 215 -0.93 3.31 16.07
N ALA A 216 0.05 3.88 16.69
CA ALA A 216 1.08 3.18 17.45
C ALA A 216 0.94 3.49 18.97
N PRO A 217 1.23 2.51 19.83
CA PRO A 217 1.51 1.11 19.52
C PRO A 217 0.23 0.31 19.18
N GLY A 218 0.41 -0.90 18.61
CA GLY A 218 -0.64 -1.91 18.47
C GLY A 218 -1.41 -1.88 17.16
N ARG A 219 -1.00 -1.03 16.18
CA ARG A 219 -1.54 -0.97 14.81
C ARG A 219 -3.07 -0.87 14.78
N ARG A 220 -3.63 0.03 15.60
CA ARG A 220 -5.08 0.24 15.72
C ARG A 220 -5.51 1.51 14.99
N ARG A 221 -6.83 1.81 15.06
CA ARG A 221 -7.39 3.02 14.43
C ARG A 221 -6.77 4.31 15.00
N PRO A 222 -6.68 5.39 14.19
CA PRO A 222 -6.28 6.71 14.66
C PRO A 222 -7.01 7.17 15.93
N GLY A 223 -6.24 7.78 16.86
CA GLY A 223 -6.72 8.28 18.14
C GLY A 223 -6.78 7.25 19.26
N THR A 224 -6.15 6.09 19.10
CA THR A 224 -6.03 5.06 20.14
C THR A 224 -4.63 4.90 20.70
N GLY A 225 -3.65 5.54 20.11
CA GLY A 225 -2.24 5.46 20.48
C GLY A 225 -1.61 6.84 20.68
N GLU A 226 -0.34 6.96 20.27
CA GLU A 226 0.48 8.14 20.52
C GLU A 226 0.64 9.07 19.30
N ILE A 227 0.13 8.68 18.12
CA ILE A 227 0.32 9.46 16.89
C ILE A 227 -0.68 10.62 16.84
N ALA A 228 -0.17 11.84 16.72
CA ALA A 228 -0.98 13.06 16.61
C ALA A 228 -1.54 13.23 15.19
N PHE A 229 -2.56 12.44 14.83
CA PHE A 229 -3.16 12.45 13.48
C PHE A 229 -3.76 13.81 13.09
N GLU A 230 -4.19 14.60 14.06
CA GLU A 230 -4.65 15.97 13.87
C GLU A 230 -3.54 16.90 13.34
N ARG A 231 -2.29 16.48 13.42
CA ARG A 231 -1.12 17.17 12.85
C ARG A 231 -0.58 16.46 11.62
N VAL A 232 -0.57 15.12 11.62
CA VAL A 232 0.00 14.31 10.54
C VAL A 232 -0.82 14.45 9.26
N LEU A 233 -2.15 14.29 9.31
CA LEU A 233 -3.01 14.36 8.12
C LEU A 233 -2.97 15.74 7.45
N PRO A 234 -3.09 16.86 8.18
CA PRO A 234 -2.91 18.19 7.56
C PRO A 234 -1.51 18.43 6.98
N ALA A 235 -0.45 17.86 7.59
CA ALA A 235 0.91 17.99 7.06
C ALA A 235 1.08 17.23 5.74
N ILE A 236 0.50 16.04 5.61
CA ILE A 236 0.46 15.26 4.36
C ILE A 236 -0.21 16.08 3.25
N GLU A 237 -1.35 16.69 3.54
CA GLU A 237 -2.08 17.52 2.60
C GLU A 237 -1.33 18.81 2.23
N ALA A 238 -0.78 19.51 3.22
CA ALA A 238 0.01 20.73 3.02
C ALA A 238 1.28 20.51 2.21
N ALA A 239 1.86 19.30 2.25
CA ALA A 239 2.99 18.92 1.42
C ALA A 239 2.61 18.62 -0.04
N GLY A 240 1.35 18.76 -0.42
CA GLY A 240 0.85 18.57 -1.78
C GLY A 240 0.61 17.11 -2.18
N TYR A 241 0.58 16.18 -1.21
CA TYR A 241 0.22 14.80 -1.51
C TYR A 241 -1.24 14.70 -1.94
N SER A 242 -1.46 14.21 -3.14
CA SER A 242 -2.79 14.11 -3.77
C SER A 242 -3.26 12.67 -3.96
N GLY A 243 -2.50 11.69 -3.48
CA GLY A 243 -2.84 10.27 -3.51
C GLY A 243 -3.89 9.89 -2.47
N TYR A 244 -3.98 8.59 -2.23
CA TYR A 244 -4.83 8.03 -1.18
C TYR A 244 -4.03 7.77 0.09
N VAL A 245 -4.72 7.79 1.22
CA VAL A 245 -4.21 7.38 2.52
C VAL A 245 -4.91 6.08 2.90
N GLY A 246 -4.18 4.97 2.82
CA GLY A 246 -4.66 3.63 3.11
C GLY A 246 -4.90 3.43 4.60
N LEU A 247 -6.07 2.91 4.95
CA LEU A 247 -6.44 2.56 6.32
C LEU A 247 -5.99 1.13 6.59
N GLU A 248 -4.76 0.95 7.09
CA GLU A 248 -4.16 -0.37 7.28
C GLU A 248 -3.95 -0.69 8.77
N TYR A 249 -5.03 -0.78 9.52
CA TYR A 249 -5.00 -1.05 10.96
C TYR A 249 -5.92 -2.21 11.36
N GLN A 250 -5.63 -2.81 12.52
CA GLN A 250 -6.44 -3.87 13.09
C GLN A 250 -7.83 -3.34 13.45
N PRO A 251 -8.91 -3.99 13.00
CA PRO A 251 -10.26 -3.57 13.34
C PRO A 251 -10.48 -3.68 14.86
N SER A 252 -11.36 -2.85 15.38
CA SER A 252 -11.84 -2.97 16.76
C SER A 252 -12.73 -4.20 16.91
N SER A 253 -12.80 -4.74 18.13
CA SER A 253 -13.76 -5.81 18.45
C SER A 253 -15.21 -5.36 18.28
N ASP A 254 -15.49 -4.07 18.42
CA ASP A 254 -16.74 -3.44 18.02
C ASP A 254 -16.58 -2.85 16.60
N PRO A 255 -17.30 -3.37 15.59
CA PRO A 255 -17.24 -2.84 14.22
C PRO A 255 -17.60 -1.35 14.11
N ALA A 256 -18.50 -0.85 14.99
CA ALA A 256 -18.90 0.56 14.98
C ALA A 256 -17.74 1.46 15.40
N ASP A 257 -16.85 0.99 16.26
CA ASP A 257 -15.68 1.75 16.72
C ASP A 257 -14.56 1.79 15.67
N THR A 258 -14.45 0.79 14.81
CA THR A 258 -13.35 0.68 13.83
C THR A 258 -13.18 1.96 12.98
N PHE A 259 -14.27 2.59 12.61
CA PHE A 259 -14.29 3.81 11.78
C PHE A 259 -14.89 5.02 12.48
N SER A 260 -15.04 5.00 13.80
CA SER A 260 -15.68 6.08 14.57
C SER A 260 -14.97 7.43 14.44
N TRP A 261 -13.66 7.42 14.21
CA TRP A 261 -12.83 8.60 14.02
C TRP A 261 -12.99 9.26 12.64
N LEU A 262 -13.50 8.52 11.62
CA LEU A 262 -13.59 8.97 10.23
C LEU A 262 -15.08 9.08 9.83
N PRO A 263 -15.62 10.30 9.63
CA PRO A 263 -17.00 10.50 9.17
C PRO A 263 -17.26 9.80 7.84
N VAL A 264 -18.48 9.27 7.64
CA VAL A 264 -18.87 8.55 6.41
C VAL A 264 -18.64 9.37 5.15
N VAL A 265 -18.90 10.67 5.20
CA VAL A 265 -18.68 11.60 4.07
C VAL A 265 -17.22 11.66 3.64
N ALA A 266 -16.27 11.46 4.56
CA ALA A 266 -14.83 11.46 4.26
C ALA A 266 -14.31 10.11 3.73
N ARG A 267 -15.13 9.06 3.73
CA ARG A 267 -14.77 7.73 3.23
C ARG A 267 -14.95 7.60 1.71
N ARG A 268 -15.53 8.61 1.06
CA ARG A 268 -15.72 8.64 -0.40
C ARG A 268 -14.70 9.56 -1.04
N SER A 269 -14.10 9.08 -2.11
CA SER A 269 -13.13 9.84 -2.90
C SER A 269 -13.79 10.81 -3.88
N ARG A 270 -15.07 10.58 -4.22
CA ARG A 270 -15.85 11.42 -5.13
C ARG A 270 -16.94 12.12 -4.33
N ARG A 271 -17.05 13.45 -4.45
CA ARG A 271 -18.28 14.14 -4.07
C ARG A 271 -19.42 13.61 -4.96
N PRO A 272 -20.61 13.33 -4.42
CA PRO A 272 -21.76 13.03 -5.26
C PRO A 272 -21.94 14.20 -6.25
N ALA A 273 -22.05 13.88 -7.54
CA ALA A 273 -22.39 14.89 -8.55
C ALA A 273 -23.81 15.38 -8.25
N GLY A 274 -23.94 16.57 -7.66
CA GLY A 274 -25.26 17.17 -7.41
C GLY A 274 -25.44 17.98 -6.15
N GLU A 275 -24.45 18.10 -5.25
CA GLU A 275 -24.47 19.17 -4.24
C GLU A 275 -23.71 20.39 -4.77
N ASP A 276 -24.35 21.05 -5.72
CA ASP A 276 -24.03 22.43 -6.06
C ASP A 276 -24.48 23.28 -4.84
N ASP A 277 -23.51 23.91 -4.17
CA ASP A 277 -23.79 24.92 -3.16
C ASP A 277 -24.68 25.97 -3.85
N GLY A 278 -26.00 25.88 -3.58
CA GLY A 278 -26.94 26.84 -4.12
C GLY A 278 -26.44 28.26 -3.84
N ASP A 279 -25.95 28.87 -4.89
CA ASP A 279 -25.68 30.30 -4.92
C ASP A 279 -26.95 31.01 -4.47
N ASP A 280 -26.92 31.53 -3.26
CA ASP A 280 -27.92 32.37 -2.69
C ASP A 280 -27.85 33.73 -3.41
N GLY A 281 -28.36 33.72 -4.64
CA GLY A 281 -28.60 34.94 -5.41
C GLY A 281 -29.52 35.85 -4.65
N ARG A 282 -28.97 36.90 -4.04
CA ARG A 282 -29.72 38.04 -3.59
C ARG A 282 -29.49 39.22 -4.50
N PRO A 283 -30.61 39.95 -4.76
CA PRO A 283 -30.65 41.13 -5.59
C PRO A 283 -29.86 42.30 -5.02
#